data_c53c42c4a1e92fbdd5933f54150cc2c6
#
_entry.id   c53c42c4a1e92fbdd5933f54150cc2c6
#
_cell.length_a   1.000
_cell.length_b   1.000
_cell.length_c   1.000
_cell.angle_alpha   90.00
_cell.angle_beta   90.00
_cell.angle_gamma   90.00
#
_symmetry.space_group_name_H-M   'P 1'
#
loop_
_entity.id
_entity.type
_entity.pdbx_description
1 polymer ?
#
loop_
_entity_poly.entity_id
_entity_poly.type
_entity_poly.pdbx_seq_one_letter_code
_entity_poly.pdbx_strand_id
1 'polypeptide(L)'
;GQPELRAKIMRPELQQFAQRIVAAYHLAPLDAPATAAYVRHRLRYVGGTGEEFAPAALADIHRHTAGVPRLVNKLCEFALVYGALNEENPVSEETIEEVINDGVFVSGFVPSERAAE
;
A
#
# COMPACT_ATOMS: atom_id res chain seq x y z
N GLY A 1 -28.67 2.86 6.00
CA GLY A 1 -28.65 1.74 5.11
C GLY A 1 -29.84 0.83 5.31
N GLN A 2 -29.94 -0.13 4.46
CA GLN A 2 -31.01 -1.10 4.56
C GLN A 2 -30.78 -2.02 5.74
N PRO A 3 -31.79 -2.30 6.53
CA PRO A 3 -31.61 -3.19 7.67
C PRO A 3 -31.10 -4.57 7.28
N GLU A 4 -31.60 -5.11 6.18
CA GLU A 4 -31.17 -6.44 5.74
C GLU A 4 -29.71 -6.44 5.38
N LEU A 5 -29.26 -5.43 4.66
CA LEU A 5 -27.87 -5.35 4.28
C LEU A 5 -26.98 -5.22 5.50
N ARG A 6 -27.43 -4.42 6.46
CA ARG A 6 -26.69 -4.24 7.68
C ARG A 6 -26.55 -5.54 8.43
N ALA A 7 -27.63 -6.31 8.52
CA ALA A 7 -27.58 -7.59 9.20
C ALA A 7 -26.61 -8.56 8.52
N LYS A 8 -26.58 -8.54 7.18
CA LYS A 8 -25.66 -9.41 6.47
C LYS A 8 -24.23 -9.01 6.70
N ILE A 9 -23.95 -7.71 6.70
CA ILE A 9 -22.59 -7.23 6.91
C ILE A 9 -22.14 -7.52 8.33
N MET A 10 -23.09 -7.63 9.25
CA MET A 10 -22.75 -7.81 10.65
C MET A 10 -22.54 -9.24 11.07
N ARG A 11 -22.51 -10.19 10.13
CA ARG A 11 -22.07 -11.54 10.47
C ARG A 11 -20.66 -11.45 11.04
N PRO A 12 -20.32 -12.35 11.98
CA PRO A 12 -19.05 -12.23 12.66
C PRO A 12 -17.85 -12.14 11.72
N GLU A 13 -17.80 -12.99 10.70
CA GLU A 13 -16.67 -12.97 9.76
C GLU A 13 -16.64 -11.66 9.00
N LEU A 14 -17.78 -11.21 8.51
CA LEU A 14 -17.86 -9.99 7.73
C LEU A 14 -17.62 -8.78 8.61
N GLN A 15 -18.05 -8.84 9.85
CA GLN A 15 -17.83 -7.75 10.77
C GLN A 15 -16.34 -7.56 11.02
N GLN A 16 -15.63 -8.65 11.24
CA GLN A 16 -14.19 -8.56 11.44
C GLN A 16 -13.49 -8.03 10.21
N PHE A 17 -13.93 -8.48 9.05
CA PHE A 17 -13.35 -8.00 7.79
C PHE A 17 -13.61 -6.50 7.64
N ALA A 18 -14.82 -6.06 7.90
CA ALA A 18 -15.15 -4.64 7.80
C ALA A 18 -14.34 -3.81 8.78
N GLN A 19 -14.14 -4.31 9.98
CA GLN A 19 -13.34 -3.60 10.97
C GLN A 19 -11.90 -3.47 10.53
N ARG A 20 -11.36 -4.49 9.90
CA ARG A 20 -10.00 -4.40 9.38
C ARG A 20 -9.89 -3.36 8.29
N ILE A 21 -10.89 -3.30 7.41
CA ILE A 21 -10.88 -2.31 6.34
C ILE A 21 -10.96 -0.91 6.92
N VAL A 22 -11.83 -0.70 7.88
CA VAL A 22 -11.96 0.61 8.51
C VAL A 22 -10.65 0.99 9.18
N ALA A 23 -10.04 0.07 9.91
CA ALA A 23 -8.78 0.34 10.58
C ALA A 23 -7.71 0.70 9.57
N ALA A 24 -7.66 -0.02 8.44
CA ALA A 24 -6.66 0.24 7.42
C ALA A 24 -6.80 1.63 6.82
N TYR A 25 -8.04 2.09 6.67
CA TYR A 25 -8.26 3.37 6.00
C TYR A 25 -8.29 4.56 6.94
N HIS A 26 -8.65 4.35 8.18
CA HIS A 26 -8.98 5.50 9.03
C HIS A 26 -8.20 5.59 10.32
N LEU A 27 -7.56 4.53 10.74
CA LEU A 27 -7.01 4.53 12.07
C LEU A 27 -5.52 4.67 12.10
N ALA A 28 -4.80 3.62 11.94
CA ALA A 28 -3.37 3.68 12.15
C ALA A 28 -2.62 3.29 10.90
N PRO A 29 -1.60 4.05 10.54
CA PRO A 29 -0.71 3.61 9.49
C PRO A 29 -0.04 2.30 9.89
N LEU A 30 0.33 1.52 8.90
CA LEU A 30 1.03 0.27 9.13
C LEU A 30 2.50 0.56 9.39
N ASP A 31 3.10 -0.21 10.28
CA ASP A 31 4.55 -0.11 10.43
C ASP A 31 5.23 -0.80 9.26
N ALA A 32 6.57 -0.80 9.25
CA ALA A 32 7.28 -1.32 8.10
C ALA A 32 7.02 -2.82 7.86
N PRO A 33 7.09 -3.68 8.89
CA PRO A 33 6.80 -5.08 8.65
C PRO A 33 5.36 -5.32 8.19
N ALA A 34 4.41 -4.59 8.76
CA ALA A 34 3.01 -4.74 8.37
C ALA A 34 2.78 -4.24 6.95
N THR A 35 3.47 -3.17 6.55
CA THR A 35 3.39 -2.68 5.19
C THR A 35 3.86 -3.73 4.20
N ALA A 36 4.99 -4.37 4.49
CA ALA A 36 5.51 -5.41 3.62
C ALA A 36 4.53 -6.58 3.51
N ALA A 37 3.99 -7.01 4.65
CA ALA A 37 3.03 -8.10 4.65
C ALA A 37 1.77 -7.74 3.88
N TYR A 38 1.32 -6.52 4.02
CA TYR A 38 0.14 -6.02 3.33
C TYR A 38 0.33 -6.06 1.82
N VAL A 39 1.47 -5.56 1.35
CA VAL A 39 1.75 -5.54 -0.08
C VAL A 39 1.82 -6.96 -0.62
N ARG A 40 2.54 -7.84 0.07
CA ARG A 40 2.66 -9.22 -0.38
C ARG A 40 1.32 -9.92 -0.44
N HIS A 41 0.49 -9.67 0.58
CA HIS A 41 -0.83 -10.29 0.61
C HIS A 41 -1.68 -9.83 -0.55
N ARG A 42 -1.68 -8.54 -0.83
CA ARG A 42 -2.48 -8.01 -1.93
C ARG A 42 -2.01 -8.57 -3.28
N LEU A 43 -0.70 -8.70 -3.46
CA LEU A 43 -0.19 -9.25 -4.70
C LEU A 43 -0.60 -10.70 -4.88
N ARG A 44 -0.53 -11.50 -3.82
CA ARG A 44 -0.97 -12.88 -3.89
C ARG A 44 -2.45 -12.99 -4.17
N TYR A 45 -3.22 -12.08 -3.60
CA TYR A 45 -4.66 -12.10 -3.78
C TYR A 45 -5.04 -11.93 -5.24
N VAL A 46 -4.28 -11.14 -5.99
CA VAL A 46 -4.58 -10.92 -7.40
C VAL A 46 -3.78 -11.85 -8.31
N GLY A 47 -3.22 -12.91 -7.77
CA GLY A 47 -2.58 -13.94 -8.57
C GLY A 47 -1.07 -13.86 -8.66
N GLY A 48 -0.46 -12.91 -7.99
CA GLY A 48 0.99 -12.79 -7.98
C GLY A 48 1.63 -13.73 -6.98
N THR A 49 2.94 -13.69 -6.92
CA THR A 49 3.71 -14.55 -6.02
C THR A 49 3.86 -13.91 -4.64
N GLY A 50 3.73 -12.61 -4.54
CA GLY A 50 4.06 -11.86 -3.34
C GLY A 50 5.49 -11.40 -3.31
N GLU A 51 6.29 -11.82 -4.28
CA GLU A 51 7.72 -11.49 -4.32
C GLU A 51 8.03 -10.48 -5.42
N GLU A 52 7.05 -9.72 -5.83
CA GLU A 52 7.24 -8.77 -6.92
C GLU A 52 8.11 -7.58 -6.54
N PHE A 53 8.25 -7.31 -5.25
CA PHE A 53 9.11 -6.23 -4.77
C PHE A 53 10.25 -6.78 -3.95
N ALA A 54 11.43 -6.23 -4.14
CA ALA A 54 12.57 -6.58 -3.29
C ALA A 54 12.31 -6.07 -1.86
N PRO A 55 12.91 -6.71 -0.85
CA PRO A 55 12.71 -6.24 0.53
C PRO A 55 13.06 -4.77 0.73
N ALA A 56 14.15 -4.29 0.11
CA ALA A 56 14.50 -2.89 0.23
C ALA A 56 13.47 -1.98 -0.42
N ALA A 57 12.81 -2.46 -1.50
CA ALA A 57 11.76 -1.69 -2.12
C ALA A 57 10.55 -1.58 -1.20
N LEU A 58 10.21 -2.68 -0.51
CA LEU A 58 9.10 -2.64 0.44
C LEU A 58 9.35 -1.67 1.58
N ALA A 59 10.58 -1.65 2.08
CA ALA A 59 10.94 -0.70 3.12
C ALA A 59 10.82 0.73 2.62
N ASP A 60 11.24 0.97 1.38
CA ASP A 60 11.18 2.30 0.80
C ASP A 60 9.73 2.74 0.57
N ILE A 61 8.88 1.80 0.16
CA ILE A 61 7.45 2.08 0.02
C ILE A 61 6.88 2.55 1.35
N HIS A 62 7.23 1.88 2.44
CA HIS A 62 6.76 2.30 3.75
C HIS A 62 7.26 3.70 4.07
N ARG A 63 8.51 3.98 3.77
CA ARG A 63 9.10 5.27 4.09
C ARG A 63 8.37 6.42 3.41
N HIS A 64 7.99 6.23 2.14
CA HIS A 64 7.36 7.29 1.37
C HIS A 64 5.86 7.41 1.59
N THR A 65 5.24 6.40 2.20
CA THR A 65 3.78 6.40 2.41
C THR A 65 3.40 6.47 3.87
N ALA A 66 4.38 6.36 4.76
CA ALA A 66 4.16 6.28 6.20
C ALA A 66 3.24 5.12 6.57
N GLY A 67 3.10 4.13 5.67
CA GLY A 67 2.26 2.98 5.94
C GLY A 67 0.78 3.21 5.76
N VAL A 68 0.39 4.33 5.17
CA VAL A 68 -1.03 4.60 4.89
C VAL A 68 -1.45 3.70 3.73
N PRO A 69 -2.37 2.75 3.95
CA PRO A 69 -2.67 1.75 2.91
C PRO A 69 -3.10 2.34 1.58
N ARG A 70 -3.87 3.42 1.60
CA ARG A 70 -4.30 4.07 0.38
C ARG A 70 -3.09 4.54 -0.43
N LEU A 71 -2.11 5.09 0.24
CA LEU A 71 -0.89 5.57 -0.42
C LEU A 71 0.02 4.42 -0.81
N VAL A 72 0.08 3.38 0.01
CA VAL A 72 0.85 2.19 -0.31
C VAL A 72 0.34 1.59 -1.62
N ASN A 73 -0.98 1.45 -1.75
CA ASN A 73 -1.56 0.91 -2.96
C ASN A 73 -1.19 1.73 -4.18
N LYS A 74 -1.29 3.04 -4.06
CA LYS A 74 -1.02 3.93 -5.18
C LYS A 74 0.43 3.86 -5.60
N LEU A 75 1.33 3.92 -4.64
CA LEU A 75 2.76 3.85 -4.97
C LEU A 75 3.12 2.51 -5.58
N CYS A 76 2.56 1.43 -5.06
CA CYS A 76 2.80 0.10 -5.62
C CYS A 76 2.34 0.00 -7.07
N GLU A 77 1.21 0.60 -7.40
CA GLU A 77 0.72 0.56 -8.76
C GLU A 77 1.69 1.23 -9.72
N PHE A 78 2.16 2.42 -9.37
CA PHE A 78 3.15 3.09 -10.18
C PHE A 78 4.45 2.30 -10.27
N ALA A 79 4.87 1.75 -9.14
CA ALA A 79 6.14 1.02 -9.11
C ALA A 79 6.10 -0.23 -9.97
N LEU A 80 4.96 -0.91 -10.02
CA LEU A 80 4.84 -2.09 -10.87
C LEU A 80 4.92 -1.72 -12.34
N VAL A 81 4.31 -0.60 -12.72
CA VAL A 81 4.42 -0.10 -14.09
C VAL A 81 5.87 0.22 -14.42
N TYR A 82 6.55 0.95 -13.54
CA TYR A 82 7.94 1.31 -13.77
C TYR A 82 8.82 0.08 -13.82
N GLY A 83 8.56 -0.90 -12.93
CA GLY A 83 9.31 -2.14 -12.96
C GLY A 83 9.16 -2.88 -14.26
N ALA A 84 7.93 -2.91 -14.78
CA ALA A 84 7.69 -3.56 -16.06
C ALA A 84 8.42 -2.84 -17.19
N LEU A 85 8.39 -1.51 -17.19
CA LEU A 85 9.09 -0.75 -18.20
C LEU A 85 10.60 -0.94 -18.12
N ASN A 86 11.11 -1.10 -16.92
CA ASN A 86 12.53 -1.33 -16.70
C ASN A 86 12.91 -2.79 -16.85
N GLU A 87 11.95 -3.66 -17.14
CA GLU A 87 12.16 -5.10 -17.23
C GLU A 87 12.81 -5.65 -15.97
N GLU A 88 12.29 -5.25 -14.84
CA GLU A 88 12.87 -5.52 -13.55
C GLU A 88 11.94 -6.37 -12.70
N ASN A 89 12.44 -7.47 -12.18
CA ASN A 89 11.69 -8.35 -11.31
C ASN A 89 12.66 -9.11 -10.41
N PRO A 90 12.62 -8.86 -9.10
CA PRO A 90 11.69 -7.98 -8.39
C PRO A 90 12.01 -6.51 -8.57
N VAL A 91 11.01 -5.68 -8.31
CA VAL A 91 11.17 -4.24 -8.39
C VAL A 91 12.10 -3.79 -7.28
N SER A 92 13.06 -2.96 -7.62
CA SER A 92 14.11 -2.54 -6.71
C SER A 92 13.75 -1.23 -6.01
N GLU A 93 14.53 -0.93 -4.99
CA GLU A 93 14.42 0.35 -4.30
C GLU A 93 14.66 1.50 -5.26
N GLU A 94 15.61 1.33 -6.17
CA GLU A 94 15.91 2.39 -7.14
C GLU A 94 14.70 2.73 -7.99
N THR A 95 13.92 1.73 -8.34
CA THR A 95 12.70 2.00 -9.12
C THR A 95 11.68 2.75 -8.29
N ILE A 96 11.56 2.44 -7.00
CA ILE A 96 10.69 3.23 -6.13
C ILE A 96 11.13 4.70 -6.14
N GLU A 97 12.43 4.94 -6.00
CA GLU A 97 12.94 6.30 -6.00
C GLU A 97 12.69 6.99 -7.33
N GLU A 98 12.76 6.25 -8.42
CA GLU A 98 12.47 6.81 -9.72
C GLU A 98 11.03 7.31 -9.79
N VAL A 99 10.08 6.54 -9.27
CA VAL A 99 8.69 6.96 -9.22
C VAL A 99 8.56 8.26 -8.44
N ILE A 100 9.20 8.31 -7.28
CA ILE A 100 9.12 9.48 -6.42
C ILE A 100 9.74 10.69 -7.12
N ASN A 101 10.91 10.51 -7.72
CA ASN A 101 11.62 11.62 -8.35
C ASN A 101 10.90 12.16 -9.58
N ASP A 102 10.15 11.30 -10.27
CA ASP A 102 9.40 11.76 -11.44
C ASP A 102 8.16 12.57 -11.05
N GLY A 103 7.80 12.57 -9.78
CA GLY A 103 6.69 13.38 -9.33
C GLY A 103 5.32 12.87 -9.70
N VAL A 104 5.23 11.65 -10.22
CA VAL A 104 3.93 11.10 -10.61
C VAL A 104 3.13 10.63 -9.40
N PHE A 105 3.82 10.28 -8.32
CA PHE A 105 3.15 9.87 -7.10
C PHE A 105 3.08 11.07 -6.17
N VAL A 106 1.86 11.49 -5.86
CA VAL A 106 1.63 12.56 -4.90
C VAL A 106 0.88 11.95 -3.75
N SER A 107 1.49 11.96 -2.59
CA SER A 107 0.94 11.25 -1.45
C SER A 107 -0.32 11.91 -0.90
N GLY A 108 -0.43 13.21 -1.04
CA GLY A 108 -1.49 13.93 -0.34
C GLY A 108 -1.26 13.93 1.15
N PHE A 109 -0.18 13.33 1.58
CA PHE A 109 0.24 13.24 2.96
C PHE A 109 1.28 14.32 3.16
N VAL A 110 1.08 15.15 4.16
CA VAL A 110 1.93 16.30 4.35
C VAL A 110 2.79 16.10 5.58
N PRO A 111 3.94 15.50 5.41
CA PRO A 111 4.82 15.32 6.54
C PRO A 111 5.40 16.66 6.98
N SER A 112 5.92 16.66 8.19
CA SER A 112 6.45 17.89 8.74
C SER A 112 7.59 18.45 7.93
N GLU A 113 8.36 17.64 7.26
CA GLU A 113 9.44 18.18 6.46
C GLU A 113 8.91 19.00 5.31
N ARG A 114 7.76 18.64 4.76
CA ARG A 114 7.15 19.46 3.73
C ARG A 114 6.73 20.80 4.30
N ALA A 115 6.17 20.78 5.48
CA ALA A 115 5.77 22.00 6.11
C ALA A 115 6.97 22.91 6.39
N ALA A 116 8.12 22.31 6.60
CA ALA A 116 9.33 23.06 6.88
C ALA A 116 9.91 23.71 5.63
N GLU A 117 9.46 23.29 4.49
CA GLU A 117 9.93 23.90 3.26
C GLU A 117 9.34 25.27 3.09
#